data_53edb32e31c36ff35f96c9087c23c8e4
#
_entry.id   53edb32e31c36ff35f96c9087c23c8e4
#
_cell.length_a   1.000
_cell.length_b   1.000
_cell.length_c   1.000
_cell.angle_alpha   90.00
_cell.angle_beta   90.00
_cell.angle_gamma   90.00
#
_symmetry.space_group_name_H-M   'P 1'
#
loop_
_entity.id
_entity.type
_entity.pdbx_description
1 polymer ?
#
loop_
_entity_poly.entity_id
_entity_poly.type
_entity_poly.pdbx_seq_one_letter_code
_entity_poly.pdbx_strand_id
1 'polypeptide(L)'
;MYAIVVYDVGERRVAKVCKYLRTVLQWMQNSVFEGELTGAQIERVKSRLATLIDPEEDAILIYLVSDEKWVRREAMGIEKNFRSNLL
;
A
#
# COMPACT_ATOMS: atom_id res chain seq x y z
N MET A 1 0.48 -12.76 -4.92
CA MET A 1 0.64 -11.62 -5.83
C MET A 1 1.28 -10.45 -5.12
N TYR A 2 2.07 -9.68 -5.83
CA TYR A 2 2.65 -8.48 -5.26
C TYR A 2 1.67 -7.33 -5.42
N ALA A 3 1.35 -6.67 -4.30
CA ALA A 3 0.37 -5.61 -4.27
C ALA A 3 1.05 -4.26 -4.05
N ILE A 4 0.59 -3.26 -4.78
CA ILE A 4 1.01 -1.87 -4.61
C ILE A 4 -0.26 -1.08 -4.32
N VAL A 5 -0.34 -0.52 -3.12
CA VAL A 5 -1.52 0.23 -2.69
C VAL A 5 -1.17 1.71 -2.63
N VAL A 6 -1.93 2.48 -3.39
CA VAL A 6 -1.79 3.94 -3.42
C VAL A 6 -3.10 4.53 -2.94
N TYR A 7 -3.03 5.45 -1.98
CA TYR A 7 -4.25 5.99 -1.42
C TYR A 7 -4.22 7.51 -1.35
N ASP A 8 -5.41 8.08 -1.41
CA ASP A 8 -5.65 9.50 -1.22
C ASP A 8 -6.85 9.58 -0.30
N VAL A 9 -6.58 9.68 1.00
CA VAL A 9 -7.59 9.55 2.05
C VAL A 9 -7.58 10.82 2.90
N GLY A 10 -8.78 11.29 3.22
CA GLY A 10 -8.94 12.50 4.00
C GLY A 10 -8.23 12.43 5.35
N GLU A 11 -7.80 13.59 5.82
CA GLU A 11 -6.99 13.73 7.04
C GLU A 11 -7.61 13.03 8.25
N ARG A 12 -8.94 13.02 8.33
CA ARG A 12 -9.64 12.45 9.48
C ARG A 12 -9.57 10.92 9.51
N ARG A 13 -9.31 10.28 8.36
CA ARG A 13 -9.36 8.82 8.22
C ARG A 13 -8.01 8.21 7.87
N VAL A 14 -7.07 9.01 7.41
CA VAL A 14 -5.80 8.50 6.88
C VAL A 14 -4.97 7.75 7.93
N ALA A 15 -5.01 8.19 9.18
CA ALA A 15 -4.23 7.53 10.24
C ALA A 15 -4.64 6.08 10.43
N LYS A 16 -5.95 5.80 10.36
CA LYS A 16 -6.45 4.44 10.52
C LYS A 16 -6.09 3.58 9.33
N VAL A 17 -6.13 4.15 8.13
CA VAL A 17 -5.73 3.44 6.91
C VAL A 17 -4.26 3.06 6.99
N CYS A 18 -3.40 4.01 7.34
CA CYS A 18 -1.96 3.75 7.46
C CYS A 18 -1.66 2.72 8.54
N LYS A 19 -2.30 2.85 9.69
CA LYS A 19 -2.10 1.90 10.78
C LYS A 19 -2.45 0.48 10.35
N TYR A 20 -3.55 0.33 9.65
CA TYR A 20 -3.94 -0.98 9.16
C TYR A 20 -2.95 -1.51 8.11
N LEU A 21 -2.62 -0.69 7.11
CA LEU A 21 -1.73 -1.13 6.04
C LEU A 21 -0.36 -1.56 6.56
N ARG A 22 0.14 -0.92 7.61
CA ARG A 22 1.41 -1.31 8.22
C ARG A 22 1.40 -2.72 8.79
N THR A 23 0.24 -3.26 9.10
CA THR A 23 0.15 -4.62 9.62
C THR A 23 0.30 -5.68 8.55
N VAL A 24 0.10 -5.33 7.28
CA VAL A 24 0.08 -6.30 6.19
C VAL A 24 1.05 -5.98 5.05
N LEU A 25 1.45 -4.73 4.92
CA LEU A 25 2.31 -4.26 3.83
C LEU A 25 3.42 -3.39 4.37
N GLN A 26 4.35 -3.04 3.51
CA GLN A 26 5.48 -2.18 3.87
C GLN A 26 5.29 -0.79 3.30
N TRP A 27 5.45 0.22 4.15
CA TRP A 27 5.43 1.61 3.71
C TRP A 27 6.63 1.89 2.81
N MET A 28 6.37 2.50 1.66
CA MET A 28 7.42 2.84 0.70
C MET A 28 7.72 4.33 0.75
N GLN A 29 6.72 5.15 0.54
CA GLN A 29 6.82 6.60 0.69
C GLN A 29 5.43 7.20 0.58
N ASN A 30 5.27 8.38 1.15
CA ASN A 30 4.01 9.13 1.08
C ASN A 30 2.81 8.21 1.29
N SER A 31 1.99 8.04 0.26
CA SER A 31 0.74 7.27 0.32
C SER A 31 0.88 5.95 -0.42
N VAL A 32 2.03 5.29 -0.32
CA VAL A 32 2.31 4.05 -1.04
C VAL A 32 2.75 2.96 -0.08
N PHE A 33 2.07 1.82 -0.13
CA PHE A 33 2.44 0.60 0.56
C PHE A 33 2.59 -0.52 -0.45
N GLU A 34 3.52 -1.44 -0.22
CA GLU A 34 3.74 -2.57 -1.11
C GLU A 34 4.02 -3.84 -0.32
N GLY A 35 3.74 -4.97 -0.93
CA GLY A 35 4.12 -6.25 -0.36
C GLY A 35 3.44 -7.42 -1.03
N GLU A 36 3.91 -8.61 -0.66
CA GLU A 36 3.36 -9.85 -1.17
C GLU A 36 2.10 -10.22 -0.39
N LEU A 37 1.02 -10.53 -1.10
CA LEU A 37 -0.24 -10.93 -0.48
C LEU A 37 -0.81 -12.13 -1.24
N THR A 38 -1.41 -13.04 -0.49
CA THR A 38 -2.20 -14.12 -1.09
C THR A 38 -3.51 -13.55 -1.60
N GLY A 39 -4.23 -14.31 -2.44
CA GLY A 39 -5.55 -13.88 -2.90
C GLY A 39 -6.51 -13.61 -1.75
N ALA A 40 -6.48 -14.48 -0.73
CA ALA A 40 -7.33 -14.30 0.44
C ALA A 40 -6.97 -13.03 1.22
N GLN A 41 -5.68 -12.74 1.33
CA GLN A 41 -5.23 -11.52 2.00
C GLN A 41 -5.65 -10.27 1.22
N ILE A 42 -5.57 -10.32 -0.10
CA ILE A 42 -6.00 -9.20 -0.94
C ILE A 42 -7.48 -8.89 -0.68
N GLU A 43 -8.33 -9.91 -0.65
CA GLU A 43 -9.76 -9.71 -0.39
C GLU A 43 -9.99 -9.17 1.00
N ARG A 44 -9.22 -9.62 1.97
CA ARG A 44 -9.32 -9.14 3.35
C ARG A 44 -8.90 -7.67 3.45
N VAL A 45 -7.83 -7.29 2.76
CA VAL A 45 -7.37 -5.90 2.73
C VAL A 45 -8.44 -5.00 2.11
N LYS A 46 -9.02 -5.43 0.98
CA LYS A 46 -10.07 -4.66 0.33
C LYS A 46 -11.27 -4.47 1.24
N SER A 47 -11.70 -5.54 1.89
CA SER A 47 -12.85 -5.48 2.81
C SER A 47 -12.57 -4.56 3.99
N ARG A 48 -11.37 -4.66 4.55
CA ARG A 48 -11.03 -3.82 5.70
C ARG A 48 -10.93 -2.35 5.32
N LEU A 49 -10.27 -2.06 4.20
CA LEU A 49 -10.15 -0.68 3.74
C LEU A 49 -11.51 -0.07 3.45
N ALA A 50 -12.44 -0.86 2.91
CA ALA A 50 -13.79 -0.37 2.64
C ALA A 50 -14.50 0.13 3.90
N THR A 51 -14.16 -0.43 5.07
CA THR A 51 -14.75 0.03 6.33
C THR A 51 -14.08 1.26 6.90
N LEU A 52 -12.88 1.59 6.41
CA LEU A 52 -12.08 2.68 6.98
C LEU A 52 -12.19 3.99 6.18
N ILE A 53 -12.62 3.91 4.93
CA ILE A 53 -12.67 5.09 4.07
C ILE A 53 -14.10 5.58 3.88
N ASP A 54 -14.19 6.81 3.40
CA ASP A 54 -15.44 7.38 2.92
C ASP A 54 -15.39 7.31 1.39
N PRO A 55 -16.22 6.47 0.76
CA PRO A 55 -16.16 6.29 -0.69
C PRO A 55 -16.53 7.54 -1.48
N GLU A 56 -17.11 8.54 -0.82
CA GLU A 56 -17.47 9.80 -1.47
C GLU A 56 -16.31 10.80 -1.48
N GLU A 57 -15.29 10.60 -0.64
CA GLU A 57 -14.20 11.54 -0.52
C GLU A 57 -12.83 10.92 -0.71
N ASP A 58 -12.71 9.62 -0.47
CA ASP A 58 -11.42 8.95 -0.45
C ASP A 58 -11.24 8.06 -1.67
N ALA A 59 -9.98 7.82 -2.04
CA ALA A 59 -9.66 6.95 -3.17
C ALA A 59 -8.52 6.01 -2.78
N ILE A 60 -8.63 4.75 -3.20
CA ILE A 60 -7.57 3.76 -3.04
C ILE A 60 -7.42 3.03 -4.35
N LEU A 61 -6.17 2.92 -4.83
CA LEU A 61 -5.84 2.12 -6.00
C LEU A 61 -4.97 0.97 -5.55
N ILE A 62 -5.26 -0.21 -6.04
CA ILE A 62 -4.47 -1.40 -5.77
C ILE A 62 -3.99 -1.95 -7.11
N TYR A 63 -2.68 -1.94 -7.30
CA TYR A 63 -2.07 -2.58 -8.46
C TYR A 63 -1.61 -3.96 -8.05
N LEU A 64 -1.95 -4.96 -8.82
CA LEU A 64 -1.58 -6.35 -8.55
C LEU A 64 -0.67 -6.87 -9.65
N VAL A 65 0.47 -7.39 -9.25
CA VAL A 65 1.46 -7.96 -10.17
C VAL A 65 1.68 -9.39 -9.73
N SER A 66 1.85 -10.30 -10.67
CA SER A 66 1.98 -11.72 -10.34
C SER A 66 3.18 -12.02 -9.45
N ASP A 67 4.27 -11.25 -9.58
CA ASP A 67 5.48 -11.45 -8.80
C ASP A 67 6.22 -10.13 -8.69
N GLU A 68 6.85 -9.88 -7.56
CA GLU A 68 7.63 -8.66 -7.34
C GLU A 68 8.72 -8.46 -8.40
N LYS A 69 9.28 -9.53 -8.92
CA LYS A 69 10.34 -9.45 -9.94
C LYS A 69 9.89 -8.73 -11.21
N TRP A 70 8.58 -8.61 -11.44
CA TRP A 70 8.06 -7.90 -12.59
C TRP A 70 7.90 -6.40 -12.35
N VAL A 71 8.10 -5.97 -11.10
CA VAL A 71 8.05 -4.54 -10.77
C VAL A 71 9.44 -3.96 -10.98
N ARG A 72 9.54 -3.08 -11.95
CA ARG A 72 10.79 -2.36 -12.17
C ARG A 72 10.72 -1.05 -11.41
N ARG A 73 11.64 -0.91 -10.45
CA ARG A 73 11.65 0.28 -9.59
C ARG A 73 12.90 1.09 -9.86
N GLU A 74 12.70 2.38 -10.10
CA GLU A 74 13.79 3.33 -10.25
C GLU A 74 13.52 4.49 -9.31
N ALA A 75 14.49 4.82 -8.48
CA ALA A 75 14.34 5.90 -7.51
C ALA A 75 15.24 7.07 -7.89
N MET A 76 14.75 8.26 -7.66
CA MET A 76 15.50 9.49 -7.84
C MET A 76 15.35 10.34 -6.60
N GLY A 77 16.36 11.11 -6.25
CA GLY A 77 16.33 11.96 -5.09
C GLY A 77 16.54 11.18 -3.81
N ILE A 78 15.86 11.59 -2.75
CA ILE A 78 15.99 10.94 -1.45
C ILE A 78 15.11 9.69 -1.41
N GLU A 79 15.71 8.57 -1.04
CA GLU A 79 14.99 7.33 -0.90
C GLU A 79 14.34 7.29 0.48
N LYS A 80 13.02 7.20 0.53
CA LYS A 80 12.25 7.27 1.76
C LYS A 80 12.20 5.96 2.52
N ASN A 81 12.25 4.84 1.80
CA ASN A 81 12.20 3.52 2.41
C ASN A 81 13.59 2.92 2.43
N PHE A 82 14.05 2.50 3.59
CA PHE A 82 15.41 1.99 3.78
C PHE A 82 15.54 0.50 3.58
N ARG A 83 14.49 -0.18 3.15
CA ARG A 83 14.59 -1.62 2.95
C ARG A 83 15.72 -2.00 2.01
N SER A 84 15.85 -1.28 0.91
CA SER A 84 16.91 -1.54 -0.06
C SER A 84 18.27 -1.14 0.45
N ASN A 85 18.34 -0.30 1.47
CA ASN A 85 19.58 0.18 2.04
C ASN A 85 20.11 -0.70 3.14
N LEU A 86 19.40 -1.73 3.46
CA LEU A 86 19.83 -2.69 4.48
C LEU A 86 20.84 -3.69 3.91
N LEU A 87 21.32 -3.37 2.79
CA LEU A 87 22.29 -4.21 2.09
C LEU A 87 23.67 -4.15 2.73
#